data_b91366f03d737b7f009af78f90bee0ea
#
_entry.id   b91366f03d737b7f009af78f90bee0ea
#
_cell.length_a   1.000
_cell.length_b   1.000
_cell.length_c   1.000
_cell.angle_alpha   90.00
_cell.angle_beta   90.00
_cell.angle_gamma   90.00
#
_symmetry.space_group_name_H-M   'P 1'
#
loop_
_entity.id
_entity.type
_entity.pdbx_description
1 polymer ?
#
loop_
_entity_poly.entity_id
_entity_poly.type
_entity_poly.pdbx_seq_one_letter_code
_entity_poly.pdbx_strand_id
1 'polypeptide(L)'
;EEFNVYRTVVNEHTKIEEIRTPDGVKRRIRESQREFAGKRCHTKLQLVFQENEPLFGLGQAEEGIWNLRDTTQYLHQANLKIALPALLSGLGWGIILSTQSPAIFQDTQYGSYLYTEADEYLDYYFIAGETPGETVKGMRKLTGKAALLPKWAYGYIQSQERYETAEELL
;
A
#
# COMPACT_ATOMS: atom_id res chain seq x y z
N GLU A 1 -9.41 -2.06 18.36
CA GLU A 1 -10.44 -1.09 18.78
C GLU A 1 -11.37 -0.81 17.61
N GLU A 2 -12.71 -0.84 17.86
CA GLU A 2 -13.72 -0.62 16.83
C GLU A 2 -14.15 0.85 16.81
N PHE A 3 -14.34 1.42 15.63
CA PHE A 3 -14.79 2.81 15.45
C PHE A 3 -15.78 2.96 14.29
N ASN A 4 -16.56 4.03 14.31
CA ASN A 4 -17.52 4.36 13.27
C ASN A 4 -16.86 5.09 12.11
N VAL A 5 -17.17 4.69 10.90
CA VAL A 5 -16.72 5.35 9.68
C VAL A 5 -17.89 6.06 9.01
N TYR A 6 -17.63 7.26 8.53
CA TYR A 6 -18.59 8.11 7.84
C TYR A 6 -18.06 8.49 6.46
N ARG A 7 -18.90 8.41 5.44
CA ARG A 7 -18.59 8.95 4.11
C ARG A 7 -19.11 10.36 3.97
N THR A 8 -18.38 11.20 3.28
CA THR A 8 -18.83 12.53 2.87
C THR A 8 -19.77 12.40 1.67
N VAL A 9 -20.96 12.97 1.76
CA VAL A 9 -21.92 13.03 0.67
C VAL A 9 -21.75 14.36 -0.05
N VAL A 10 -21.46 14.31 -1.35
CA VAL A 10 -21.41 15.48 -2.22
C VAL A 10 -22.70 15.54 -3.00
N ASN A 11 -23.52 16.55 -2.73
CA ASN A 11 -24.80 16.79 -3.38
C ASN A 11 -25.04 18.30 -3.55
N GLU A 12 -26.24 18.70 -3.96
CA GLU A 12 -26.62 20.10 -4.15
C GLU A 12 -26.52 20.99 -2.89
N HIS A 13 -26.50 20.39 -1.68
CA HIS A 13 -26.34 21.10 -0.41
C HIS A 13 -24.88 21.23 0.02
N THR A 14 -23.96 20.67 -0.75
CA THR A 14 -22.53 20.72 -0.44
C THR A 14 -21.97 22.09 -0.72
N LYS A 15 -21.42 22.75 0.29
CA LYS A 15 -20.75 24.05 0.11
C LYS A 15 -19.31 23.84 -0.37
N ILE A 16 -19.03 24.29 -1.57
CA ILE A 16 -17.71 24.25 -2.19
C ILE A 16 -17.15 25.67 -2.23
N GLU A 17 -15.94 25.82 -1.73
CA GLU A 17 -15.15 27.05 -1.77
C GLU A 17 -14.09 26.94 -2.87
N GLU A 18 -13.99 27.95 -3.71
CA GLU A 18 -12.90 28.06 -4.68
C GLU A 18 -11.76 28.90 -4.11
N ILE A 19 -10.58 28.28 -4.04
CA ILE A 19 -9.37 28.92 -3.54
C ILE A 19 -8.44 29.15 -4.72
N ARG A 20 -8.07 30.40 -4.98
CA ARG A 20 -7.05 30.74 -5.97
C ARG A 20 -5.65 30.49 -5.39
N THR A 21 -4.88 29.69 -6.06
CA THR A 21 -3.47 29.42 -5.75
C THR A 21 -2.59 29.80 -6.93
N PRO A 22 -1.28 29.95 -6.76
CA PRO A 22 -0.36 30.20 -7.88
C PRO A 22 -0.48 29.17 -9.00
N ASP A 23 -0.85 27.91 -8.66
CA ASP A 23 -1.00 26.79 -9.59
C ASP A 23 -2.42 26.69 -10.19
N GLY A 24 -3.30 27.66 -9.95
CA GLY A 24 -4.67 27.69 -10.47
C GLY A 24 -5.74 27.71 -9.40
N VAL A 25 -6.97 27.35 -9.79
CA VAL A 25 -8.13 27.32 -8.89
C VAL A 25 -8.30 25.92 -8.31
N LYS A 26 -8.24 25.82 -6.99
CA LYS A 26 -8.53 24.57 -6.24
C LYS A 26 -9.91 24.66 -5.62
N ARG A 27 -10.67 23.56 -5.67
CA ARG A 27 -11.98 23.43 -5.03
C ARG A 27 -11.84 22.69 -3.71
N ARG A 28 -12.37 23.26 -2.65
CA ARG A 28 -12.39 22.66 -1.31
C ARG A 28 -13.82 22.53 -0.83
N ILE A 29 -14.17 21.35 -0.32
CA ILE A 29 -15.43 21.14 0.38
C ILE A 29 -15.36 21.82 1.72
N ARG A 30 -16.22 22.79 1.98
CA ARG A 30 -16.28 23.53 3.25
C ARG A 30 -17.28 22.91 4.22
N GLU A 31 -18.46 22.55 3.72
CA GLU A 31 -19.49 21.88 4.49
C GLU A 31 -20.10 20.77 3.63
N SER A 32 -20.27 19.62 4.23
CA SER A 32 -20.91 18.48 3.60
C SER A 32 -21.69 17.66 4.62
N GLN A 33 -22.67 16.93 4.15
CA GLN A 33 -23.35 15.93 4.96
C GLN A 33 -22.44 14.70 5.11
N ARG A 34 -22.55 14.05 6.27
CA ARG A 34 -21.86 12.79 6.53
C ARG A 34 -22.90 11.71 6.77
N GLU A 35 -22.73 10.59 6.09
CA GLU A 35 -23.55 9.40 6.29
C GLU A 35 -22.73 8.31 6.95
N PHE A 36 -23.33 7.58 7.87
CA PHE A 36 -22.71 6.40 8.47
C PHE A 36 -22.41 5.38 7.38
N ALA A 37 -21.16 4.96 7.25
CA ALA A 37 -20.69 4.03 6.23
C ALA A 37 -20.39 2.64 6.79
N GLY A 38 -20.40 2.48 8.10
CA GLY A 38 -20.14 1.22 8.76
C GLY A 38 -19.18 1.35 9.95
N LYS A 39 -18.79 0.22 10.47
CA LYS A 39 -17.78 0.10 11.53
C LYS A 39 -16.51 -0.51 10.96
N ARG A 40 -15.40 -0.09 11.50
CA ARG A 40 -14.05 -0.60 11.20
C ARG A 40 -13.28 -0.79 12.49
N CYS A 41 -12.23 -1.56 12.41
CA CYS A 41 -11.32 -1.74 13.54
C CYS A 41 -9.85 -1.59 13.10
N HIS A 42 -9.04 -1.21 14.05
CA HIS A 42 -7.59 -1.37 13.93
C HIS A 42 -7.24 -2.84 14.09
N THR A 43 -6.47 -3.38 13.16
CA THR A 43 -6.01 -4.77 13.28
C THR A 43 -4.51 -4.83 13.50
N LYS A 44 -4.05 -5.85 14.20
CA LYS A 44 -2.63 -6.05 14.49
C LYS A 44 -2.29 -7.53 14.47
N LEU A 45 -1.42 -7.94 13.56
CA LEU A 45 -0.83 -9.26 13.52
C LEU A 45 0.57 -9.19 14.11
N GLN A 46 0.76 -9.70 15.31
CA GLN A 46 2.08 -9.80 15.93
C GLN A 46 2.89 -10.92 15.28
N LEU A 47 4.18 -10.65 15.08
CA LEU A 47 5.13 -11.55 14.46
C LEU A 47 6.33 -11.75 15.40
N VAL A 48 6.94 -12.91 15.31
CA VAL A 48 8.20 -13.21 16.01
C VAL A 48 9.14 -13.80 14.97
N PHE A 49 10.28 -13.15 14.77
CA PHE A 49 11.30 -13.55 13.81
C PHE A 49 12.49 -14.21 14.49
N GLN A 50 13.14 -15.12 13.79
CA GLN A 50 14.40 -15.68 14.23
C GLN A 50 15.52 -14.63 14.14
N GLU A 51 16.60 -14.81 14.90
CA GLU A 51 17.66 -13.80 15.06
C GLU A 51 18.29 -13.36 13.72
N ASN A 52 18.54 -14.26 12.80
CA ASN A 52 19.16 -13.97 11.50
C ASN A 52 18.20 -14.15 10.31
N GLU A 53 16.92 -14.03 10.54
CA GLU A 53 15.90 -14.19 9.51
C GLU A 53 15.79 -12.91 8.67
N PRO A 54 16.18 -12.93 7.38
CA PRO A 54 16.01 -11.77 6.53
C PRO A 54 14.57 -11.65 6.04
N LEU A 55 14.07 -10.42 5.96
CA LEU A 55 12.72 -10.11 5.52
C LEU A 55 12.74 -9.23 4.27
N PHE A 56 11.85 -9.53 3.34
CA PHE A 56 11.77 -8.86 2.03
C PHE A 56 10.32 -8.54 1.66
N GLY A 57 10.13 -7.76 0.60
CA GLY A 57 8.80 -7.47 0.05
C GLY A 57 8.32 -6.08 0.40
N LEU A 58 7.03 -5.94 0.71
CA LEU A 58 6.33 -4.71 1.04
C LEU A 58 6.30 -3.66 -0.09
N GLY A 59 6.70 -4.04 -1.30
CA GLY A 59 6.70 -3.17 -2.47
C GLY A 59 8.07 -2.61 -2.82
N GLN A 60 8.10 -1.37 -3.27
CA GLN A 60 9.31 -0.67 -3.69
C GLN A 60 9.31 0.74 -3.10
N ALA A 61 10.43 1.13 -2.54
CA ALA A 61 10.65 2.45 -1.95
C ALA A 61 12.04 2.99 -2.32
N GLU A 62 12.24 4.28 -2.16
CA GLU A 62 13.49 4.95 -2.53
C GLU A 62 14.65 4.69 -1.56
N GLU A 63 14.34 4.26 -0.34
CA GLU A 63 15.34 4.08 0.71
C GLU A 63 16.40 3.03 0.39
N GLY A 64 16.20 2.21 -0.66
CA GLY A 64 17.15 1.19 -1.09
C GLY A 64 17.38 0.07 -0.08
N ILE A 65 16.42 -0.13 0.83
CA ILE A 65 16.49 -1.16 1.87
C ILE A 65 16.03 -2.49 1.29
N TRP A 66 16.90 -3.50 1.34
CA TRP A 66 16.57 -4.85 0.87
C TRP A 66 16.08 -5.75 2.00
N ASN A 67 16.76 -5.75 3.13
CA ASN A 67 16.36 -6.50 4.31
C ASN A 67 15.56 -5.57 5.24
N LEU A 68 14.33 -5.92 5.48
CA LEU A 68 13.38 -5.11 6.25
C LEU A 68 13.50 -5.28 7.77
N ARG A 69 14.48 -6.06 8.24
CA ARG A 69 14.74 -6.20 9.68
C ARG A 69 15.15 -4.86 10.30
N ASP A 70 14.70 -4.65 11.51
CA ASP A 70 14.96 -3.42 12.28
C ASP A 70 14.42 -2.13 11.60
N THR A 71 13.36 -2.27 10.80
CA THR A 71 12.74 -1.13 10.10
C THR A 71 11.28 -0.94 10.43
N THR A 72 10.77 0.24 10.12
CA THR A 72 9.34 0.55 10.06
C THR A 72 8.99 0.97 8.64
N GLN A 73 7.99 0.32 8.03
CA GLN A 73 7.52 0.61 6.68
C GLN A 73 6.05 1.02 6.70
N TYR A 74 5.76 2.22 6.22
CA TYR A 74 4.40 2.72 6.04
C TYR A 74 3.89 2.28 4.67
N LEU A 75 2.87 1.44 4.66
CA LEU A 75 2.31 0.85 3.44
C LEU A 75 1.11 1.67 2.96
N HIS A 76 1.40 2.79 2.34
CA HIS A 76 0.44 3.60 1.59
C HIS A 76 1.07 4.02 0.27
N GLN A 77 0.25 4.12 -0.75
CA GLN A 77 0.72 4.54 -2.07
C GLN A 77 1.06 6.04 -2.04
N ALA A 78 2.27 6.38 -2.46
CA ALA A 78 2.77 7.74 -2.54
C ALA A 78 3.61 7.93 -3.81
N ASN A 79 4.01 9.16 -4.10
CA ASN A 79 4.97 9.41 -5.16
C ASN A 79 6.29 8.67 -4.86
N LEU A 80 6.89 8.07 -5.89
CA LEU A 80 8.14 7.28 -5.82
C LEU A 80 8.07 6.04 -4.91
N LYS A 81 6.86 5.62 -4.53
CA LYS A 81 6.65 4.45 -3.68
C LYS A 81 5.53 3.56 -4.20
N ILE A 82 5.80 2.27 -4.27
CA ILE A 82 4.80 1.23 -4.49
C ILE A 82 4.67 0.45 -3.19
N ALA A 83 3.50 0.52 -2.55
CA ALA A 83 3.22 -0.23 -1.33
C ALA A 83 2.43 -1.51 -1.66
N LEU A 84 2.95 -2.64 -1.23
CA LEU A 84 2.30 -3.95 -1.34
C LEU A 84 2.25 -4.61 0.03
N PRO A 85 1.09 -5.06 0.52
CA PRO A 85 0.98 -5.69 1.83
C PRO A 85 1.42 -7.16 1.79
N ALA A 86 2.59 -7.42 1.24
CA ALA A 86 3.15 -8.76 1.04
C ALA A 86 4.57 -8.84 1.61
N LEU A 87 4.72 -9.57 2.72
CA LEU A 87 5.99 -9.81 3.41
C LEU A 87 6.51 -11.21 3.06
N LEU A 88 7.79 -11.34 2.81
CA LEU A 88 8.47 -12.58 2.50
C LEU A 88 9.64 -12.79 3.46
N SER A 89 9.71 -13.96 4.07
CA SER A 89 10.87 -14.39 4.86
C SER A 89 11.86 -15.18 4.01
N GLY A 90 13.16 -14.96 4.26
CA GLY A 90 14.23 -15.77 3.71
C GLY A 90 14.23 -17.22 4.17
N LEU A 91 13.46 -17.56 5.20
CA LEU A 91 13.29 -18.93 5.70
C LEU A 91 12.19 -19.73 4.99
N GLY A 92 11.55 -19.14 3.94
CA GLY A 92 10.63 -19.88 3.11
C GLY A 92 9.16 -19.75 3.51
N TRP A 93 8.76 -18.67 4.14
CA TRP A 93 7.36 -18.35 4.37
C TRP A 93 7.02 -16.92 3.96
N GLY A 94 5.75 -16.63 3.79
CA GLY A 94 5.30 -15.29 3.47
C GLY A 94 3.89 -15.01 3.96
N ILE A 95 3.56 -13.74 4.06
CA ILE A 95 2.23 -13.24 4.44
C ILE A 95 1.78 -12.23 3.39
N ILE A 96 0.53 -12.33 2.98
CA ILE A 96 -0.17 -11.30 2.21
C ILE A 96 -1.35 -10.84 3.06
N LEU A 97 -1.39 -9.56 3.45
CA LEU A 97 -2.59 -8.98 4.05
C LEU A 97 -3.62 -8.69 2.95
N SER A 98 -4.86 -9.13 3.19
CA SER A 98 -6.01 -8.80 2.35
C SER A 98 -6.65 -7.51 2.87
N THR A 99 -6.03 -6.38 2.55
CA THR A 99 -6.45 -5.06 3.03
C THR A 99 -6.43 -4.01 1.93
N GLN A 100 -7.31 -3.03 2.02
CA GLN A 100 -7.30 -1.78 1.25
C GLN A 100 -7.00 -0.58 2.14
N SER A 101 -6.76 -0.82 3.41
CA SER A 101 -6.43 0.19 4.41
C SER A 101 -4.94 0.55 4.37
N PRO A 102 -4.56 1.76 4.74
CA PRO A 102 -3.18 2.04 5.10
C PRO A 102 -2.69 1.04 6.14
N ALA A 103 -1.50 0.52 5.94
CA ALA A 103 -0.91 -0.47 6.83
C ALA A 103 0.50 -0.07 7.26
N ILE A 104 0.98 -0.67 8.33
CA ILE A 104 2.32 -0.46 8.85
C ILE A 104 2.95 -1.83 9.09
N PHE A 105 4.13 -2.03 8.58
CA PHE A 105 5.04 -3.07 9.05
C PHE A 105 6.02 -2.43 10.03
N GLN A 106 6.19 -3.06 11.17
CA GLN A 106 7.22 -2.68 12.12
C GLN A 106 8.00 -3.92 12.56
N ASP A 107 9.33 -3.79 12.57
CA ASP A 107 10.26 -4.70 13.22
C ASP A 107 11.28 -3.83 13.98
N THR A 108 11.15 -3.75 15.30
CA THR A 108 11.99 -2.92 16.17
C THR A 108 12.15 -3.58 17.52
N GLN A 109 12.99 -3.02 18.37
CA GLN A 109 13.15 -3.47 19.77
C GLN A 109 11.85 -3.49 20.59
N TYR A 110 10.80 -2.80 20.13
CA TYR A 110 9.48 -2.73 20.78
C TYR A 110 8.51 -3.79 20.27
N GLY A 111 8.96 -4.64 19.36
CA GLY A 111 8.19 -5.73 18.78
C GLY A 111 8.01 -5.62 17.28
N SER A 112 7.53 -6.72 16.71
CA SER A 112 7.34 -6.87 15.27
C SER A 112 5.89 -7.16 14.97
N TYR A 113 5.32 -6.45 14.00
CA TYR A 113 3.91 -6.60 13.62
C TYR A 113 3.58 -6.04 12.24
N LEU A 114 2.46 -6.50 11.73
CA LEU A 114 1.71 -5.86 10.66
C LEU A 114 0.44 -5.25 11.28
N TYR A 115 0.18 -4.00 10.98
CA TYR A 115 -0.96 -3.23 11.48
C TYR A 115 -1.76 -2.67 10.32
N THR A 116 -3.07 -2.65 10.44
CA THR A 116 -3.96 -1.95 9.50
C THR A 116 -4.85 -0.94 10.22
N GLU A 117 -5.12 0.19 9.56
CA GLU A 117 -5.77 1.32 10.21
C GLU A 117 -7.30 1.18 10.25
N ALA A 118 -7.93 0.61 9.22
CA ALA A 118 -9.38 0.65 9.09
C ALA A 118 -9.94 -0.54 8.30
N ASP A 119 -9.91 -1.72 8.86
CA ASP A 119 -10.49 -2.93 8.28
C ASP A 119 -11.73 -3.42 9.04
N GLU A 120 -12.54 -4.28 8.45
CA GLU A 120 -13.65 -4.94 9.13
C GLU A 120 -13.17 -6.03 10.09
N TYR A 121 -12.12 -6.71 9.70
CA TYR A 121 -11.45 -7.78 10.42
C TYR A 121 -10.01 -7.96 9.90
N LEU A 122 -9.20 -8.70 10.63
CA LEU A 122 -7.87 -9.10 10.17
C LEU A 122 -8.01 -10.26 9.17
N ASP A 123 -7.63 -10.01 7.93
CA ASP A 123 -7.62 -11.02 6.86
C ASP A 123 -6.22 -11.12 6.25
N TYR A 124 -5.68 -12.33 6.17
CA TYR A 124 -4.37 -12.56 5.60
C TYR A 124 -4.20 -13.99 5.07
N TYR A 125 -3.30 -14.15 4.14
CA TYR A 125 -2.86 -15.45 3.63
C TYR A 125 -1.46 -15.73 4.16
N PHE A 126 -1.29 -16.88 4.80
CA PHE A 126 0.02 -17.41 5.15
C PHE A 126 0.44 -18.44 4.11
N ILE A 127 1.63 -18.26 3.54
CA ILE A 127 2.19 -19.12 2.50
C ILE A 127 3.45 -19.77 3.05
N ALA A 128 3.45 -21.10 3.15
CA ALA A 128 4.62 -21.87 3.51
C ALA A 128 5.30 -22.42 2.26
N GLY A 129 6.64 -22.41 2.27
CA GLY A 129 7.51 -23.07 1.29
C GLY A 129 8.77 -23.53 2.00
N GLU A 130 9.57 -24.37 1.38
CA GLU A 130 10.89 -24.77 1.90
C GLU A 130 11.97 -23.73 1.56
N THR A 131 11.68 -22.92 0.54
CA THR A 131 12.60 -21.87 0.07
C THR A 131 11.79 -20.58 -0.27
N PRO A 132 12.45 -19.42 -0.29
CA PRO A 132 11.81 -18.17 -0.74
C PRO A 132 11.21 -18.29 -2.15
N GLY A 133 11.87 -19.03 -3.05
CA GLY A 133 11.36 -19.26 -4.41
C GLY A 133 10.04 -20.04 -4.44
N GLU A 134 9.86 -21.01 -3.56
CA GLU A 134 8.61 -21.76 -3.43
C GLU A 134 7.51 -20.91 -2.79
N THR A 135 7.86 -20.10 -1.81
CA THR A 135 6.92 -19.13 -1.22
C THR A 135 6.42 -18.15 -2.27
N VAL A 136 7.30 -17.60 -3.11
CA VAL A 136 6.92 -16.73 -4.23
C VAL A 136 6.01 -17.47 -5.21
N LYS A 137 6.28 -18.73 -5.56
CA LYS A 137 5.38 -19.56 -6.38
C LYS A 137 4.00 -19.73 -5.72
N GLY A 138 3.97 -19.92 -4.38
CA GLY A 138 2.73 -19.98 -3.61
C GLY A 138 1.94 -18.66 -3.68
N MET A 139 2.60 -17.52 -3.47
CA MET A 139 2.00 -16.20 -3.63
C MET A 139 1.42 -16.00 -5.03
N ARG A 140 2.14 -16.46 -6.07
CA ARG A 140 1.69 -16.38 -7.46
C ARG A 140 0.45 -17.23 -7.77
N LYS A 141 0.17 -18.26 -6.99
CA LYS A 141 -1.09 -19.03 -7.12
C LYS A 141 -2.29 -18.18 -6.67
N LEU A 142 -2.12 -17.30 -5.67
CA LEU A 142 -3.16 -16.38 -5.19
C LEU A 142 -3.32 -15.18 -6.11
N THR A 143 -2.22 -14.54 -6.49
CA THR A 143 -2.23 -13.28 -7.26
C THR A 143 -2.32 -13.47 -8.79
N GLY A 144 -2.20 -14.70 -9.27
CA GLY A 144 -2.14 -15.00 -10.70
C GLY A 144 -0.73 -14.82 -11.30
N LYS A 145 -0.56 -15.18 -12.55
CA LYS A 145 0.73 -15.08 -13.27
C LYS A 145 1.01 -13.62 -13.66
N ALA A 146 2.29 -13.22 -13.63
CA ALA A 146 2.70 -11.95 -14.23
C ALA A 146 2.47 -12.01 -15.75
N ALA A 147 1.87 -10.96 -16.30
CA ALA A 147 1.77 -10.81 -17.74
C ALA A 147 3.17 -10.58 -18.34
N LEU A 148 3.45 -11.29 -19.42
CA LEU A 148 4.62 -10.96 -20.24
C LEU A 148 4.21 -9.78 -21.14
N LEU A 149 4.77 -8.62 -20.85
CA LEU A 149 4.51 -7.41 -21.63
C LEU A 149 5.19 -7.50 -23.01
N PRO A 150 4.67 -6.79 -24.02
CA PRO A 150 5.35 -6.67 -25.30
C PRO A 150 6.71 -5.99 -25.14
N LYS A 151 7.65 -6.30 -26.02
CA LYS A 151 9.06 -5.85 -25.91
C LYS A 151 9.22 -4.34 -25.75
N TRP A 152 8.39 -3.55 -26.41
CA TRP A 152 8.41 -2.07 -26.33
C TRP A 152 8.10 -1.53 -24.94
N ALA A 153 7.32 -2.25 -24.12
CA ALA A 153 6.97 -1.83 -22.75
C ALA A 153 8.18 -1.87 -21.78
N TYR A 154 9.28 -2.49 -22.18
CA TYR A 154 10.54 -2.51 -21.42
C TYR A 154 11.54 -1.47 -21.93
N GLY A 155 11.14 -0.62 -22.88
CA GLY A 155 11.94 0.48 -23.39
C GLY A 155 11.78 1.76 -22.58
N TYR A 156 12.35 2.82 -23.13
CA TYR A 156 12.20 4.16 -22.55
C TYR A 156 10.75 4.65 -22.69
N ILE A 157 10.20 5.15 -21.59
CA ILE A 157 8.89 5.79 -21.55
C ILE A 157 9.09 7.23 -21.10
N GLN A 158 8.86 8.17 -22.02
CA GLN A 158 8.90 9.60 -21.70
C GLN A 158 7.72 9.93 -20.78
N SER A 159 8.01 10.59 -19.67
CA SER A 159 7.03 11.02 -18.69
C SER A 159 7.33 12.41 -18.18
N GLN A 160 6.28 13.22 -18.07
CA GLN A 160 6.27 14.54 -17.47
C GLN A 160 4.92 14.75 -16.80
N GLU A 161 4.83 15.66 -15.84
CA GLU A 161 3.57 15.93 -15.14
C GLU A 161 2.44 16.30 -16.10
N ARG A 162 2.73 17.10 -17.12
CA ARG A 162 1.83 17.38 -18.25
C ARG A 162 2.61 17.92 -19.44
N TYR A 163 2.02 17.76 -20.61
CA TYR A 163 2.41 18.45 -21.86
C TYR A 163 1.23 19.31 -22.29
N GLU A 164 1.45 20.57 -22.67
CA GLU A 164 0.38 21.47 -23.13
C GLU A 164 0.10 21.29 -24.62
N THR A 165 1.11 20.93 -25.39
CA THR A 165 0.99 20.68 -26.84
C THR A 165 1.70 19.39 -27.25
N ALA A 166 1.39 18.89 -28.45
CA ALA A 166 2.07 17.74 -29.02
C ALA A 166 3.55 18.05 -29.38
N GLU A 167 3.84 19.30 -29.68
CA GLU A 167 5.19 19.78 -30.01
C GLU A 167 6.12 19.76 -28.82
N GLU A 168 5.61 19.94 -27.60
CA GLU A 168 6.40 19.82 -26.38
C GLU A 168 6.81 18.38 -26.07
N LEU A 169 6.11 17.40 -26.62
CA LEU A 169 6.42 16.00 -26.45
C LEU A 169 7.50 15.50 -27.42
N LEU A 170 7.62 16.12 -28.60
CA LEU A 170 8.53 15.72 -29.70
C LEU A 170 9.87 16.45 -29.64
#